data_583ffaaedf84ac3bbc338e55dddd6041
#
_entry.id   583ffaaedf84ac3bbc338e55dddd6041
#
_cell.length_a   1.000
_cell.length_b   1.000
_cell.length_c   1.000
_cell.angle_alpha   90.00
_cell.angle_beta   90.00
_cell.angle_gamma   90.00
#
_symmetry.space_group_name_H-M   'P 1'
#
loop_
_entity.id
_entity.type
_entity.pdbx_description
1 polymer ?
#
loop_
_entity_poly.entity_id
_entity_poly.type
_entity_poly.pdbx_seq_one_letter_code
_entity_poly.pdbx_strand_id
1 'polypeptide(L)'
;MRIDIITVLPEMLEGFFNESILARAQKKGLAEIHLHNLRDYTLDKWKRVDDYPYGGSAGMVMQCEPIDRCITALKAEREYDDVIYVSPDGETFNQKIANEMSMGGNLIILCGHYKGIDQRVRDHLITREISVGDYVLTGGELAAAIISDAVIRLVPGVISDEQSALSDCFQDDILSAPIYTRQSDYKGWKVPDILLSGNEAKIRQWEFDQAMERTKRLRPDLLEE
;
A
#
# COMPACT_ATOMS: atom_id res chain seq x y z
N MET A 1 9.92 7.55 8.27
CA MET A 1 9.72 7.06 6.89
C MET A 1 9.20 8.20 6.02
N ARG A 2 9.69 8.34 4.78
CA ARG A 2 9.12 9.30 3.81
C ARG A 2 8.64 8.58 2.56
N ILE A 3 7.46 8.98 2.06
CA ILE A 3 6.88 8.49 0.81
C ILE A 3 6.61 9.70 -0.09
N ASP A 4 7.26 9.72 -1.25
CA ASP A 4 7.07 10.72 -2.31
C ASP A 4 6.21 10.09 -3.41
N ILE A 5 5.01 10.61 -3.64
CA ILE A 5 4.06 10.09 -4.64
C ILE A 5 4.02 11.01 -5.83
N ILE A 6 4.40 10.49 -7.00
CA ILE A 6 4.36 11.20 -8.28
C ILE A 6 3.05 10.88 -8.97
N THR A 7 2.23 11.89 -9.26
CA THR A 7 0.91 11.73 -9.86
C THR A 7 0.55 12.92 -10.75
N VAL A 8 -0.42 12.76 -11.63
CA VAL A 8 -1.02 13.85 -12.42
C VAL A 8 -2.28 14.44 -11.76
N LEU A 9 -2.76 13.82 -10.66
CA LEU A 9 -3.98 14.18 -9.90
C LEU A 9 -3.74 14.15 -8.38
N PRO A 10 -2.84 14.99 -7.84
CA PRO A 10 -2.51 14.99 -6.40
C PRO A 10 -3.74 15.22 -5.51
N GLU A 11 -4.75 15.96 -5.96
CA GLU A 11 -5.96 16.28 -5.22
C GLU A 11 -6.75 15.01 -4.83
N MET A 12 -6.62 13.92 -5.60
CA MET A 12 -7.27 12.64 -5.27
C MET A 12 -6.77 12.04 -3.95
N LEU A 13 -5.54 12.37 -3.56
CA LEU A 13 -4.86 11.77 -2.42
C LEU A 13 -4.86 12.66 -1.17
N GLU A 14 -5.05 13.96 -1.32
CA GLU A 14 -4.97 14.93 -0.21
C GLU A 14 -5.90 14.58 0.95
N GLY A 15 -7.16 14.29 0.67
CA GLY A 15 -8.14 13.92 1.69
C GLY A 15 -7.79 12.65 2.42
N PHE A 16 -7.30 11.64 1.68
CA PHE A 16 -6.94 10.36 2.24
C PHE A 16 -5.78 10.45 3.25
N PHE A 17 -4.71 11.15 2.89
CA PHE A 17 -3.53 11.25 3.76
C PHE A 17 -3.67 12.24 4.91
N ASN A 18 -4.64 13.14 4.86
CA ASN A 18 -4.88 14.14 5.89
C ASN A 18 -5.88 13.70 6.97
N GLU A 19 -6.27 12.43 7.00
CA GLU A 19 -7.25 11.89 7.95
C GLU A 19 -6.70 10.72 8.77
N SER A 20 -7.37 10.44 9.90
CA SER A 20 -7.21 9.25 10.74
C SER A 20 -5.77 8.95 11.18
N ILE A 21 -5.31 7.70 10.99
CA ILE A 21 -4.01 7.20 11.44
C ILE A 21 -2.87 7.86 10.67
N LEU A 22 -3.02 8.04 9.36
CA LEU A 22 -1.99 8.64 8.51
C LEU A 22 -1.72 10.10 8.87
N ALA A 23 -2.78 10.89 9.12
CA ALA A 23 -2.62 12.26 9.61
C ALA A 23 -1.92 12.31 10.98
N ARG A 24 -2.23 11.37 11.88
CA ARG A 24 -1.58 11.28 13.20
C ARG A 24 -0.11 10.89 13.09
N ALA A 25 0.23 9.95 12.20
CA ALA A 25 1.60 9.54 11.94
C ALA A 25 2.45 10.72 11.45
N GLN A 26 1.92 11.51 10.51
CA GLN A 26 2.59 12.71 10.01
C GLN A 26 2.77 13.77 11.12
N LYS A 27 1.72 14.06 11.90
CA LYS A 27 1.80 15.00 13.04
C LYS A 27 2.83 14.60 14.10
N LYS A 28 3.04 13.29 14.28
CA LYS A 28 4.05 12.75 15.20
C LYS A 28 5.46 12.70 14.59
N GLY A 29 5.64 13.04 13.31
CA GLY A 29 6.91 12.93 12.59
C GLY A 29 7.37 11.49 12.35
N LEU A 30 6.46 10.50 12.42
CA LEU A 30 6.74 9.09 12.17
C LEU A 30 6.73 8.76 10.69
N ALA A 31 5.94 9.48 9.91
CA ALA A 31 5.88 9.41 8.46
C ALA A 31 5.76 10.81 7.85
N GLU A 32 6.29 10.96 6.65
CA GLU A 32 6.13 12.14 5.80
C GLU A 32 5.59 11.69 4.45
N ILE A 33 4.54 12.33 3.95
CA ILE A 33 3.96 12.02 2.65
C ILE A 33 3.96 13.29 1.81
N HIS A 34 4.60 13.22 0.65
CA HIS A 34 4.72 14.35 -0.29
C HIS A 34 4.09 13.97 -1.63
N LEU A 35 3.16 14.80 -2.10
CA LEU A 35 2.51 14.64 -3.39
C LEU A 35 3.18 15.55 -4.42
N HIS A 36 3.67 14.96 -5.50
CA HIS A 36 4.34 15.67 -6.59
C HIS A 36 3.45 15.66 -7.83
N ASN A 37 3.00 16.84 -8.25
CA ASN A 37 2.30 16.96 -9.51
C ASN A 37 3.29 16.85 -10.68
N LEU A 38 3.21 15.76 -11.43
CA LEU A 38 4.09 15.50 -12.57
C LEU A 38 4.10 16.64 -13.59
N ARG A 39 2.99 17.39 -13.69
CA ARG A 39 2.86 18.54 -14.60
C ARG A 39 3.81 19.70 -14.29
N ASP A 40 4.37 19.72 -13.09
CA ASP A 40 5.33 20.76 -12.69
C ASP A 40 6.75 20.45 -13.17
N TYR A 41 7.00 19.22 -13.62
CA TYR A 41 8.30 18.76 -14.10
C TYR A 41 8.43 18.71 -15.63
N THR A 42 7.35 18.99 -16.40
CA THR A 42 7.41 19.08 -17.85
C THR A 42 7.88 20.46 -18.31
N LEU A 43 8.61 20.51 -19.44
CA LEU A 43 8.99 21.74 -20.15
C LEU A 43 7.93 22.19 -21.16
N ASP A 44 6.89 21.37 -21.37
CA ASP A 44 5.82 21.75 -22.30
C ASP A 44 5.03 22.96 -21.75
N LYS A 45 4.85 23.99 -22.58
CA LYS A 45 4.12 25.20 -22.21
C LYS A 45 2.66 24.97 -21.80
N TRP A 46 2.08 23.84 -22.24
CA TRP A 46 0.72 23.43 -21.93
C TRP A 46 0.69 22.40 -20.78
N LYS A 47 1.83 22.14 -20.14
CA LYS A 47 2.00 21.16 -19.06
C LYS A 47 1.53 19.75 -19.43
N ARG A 48 1.70 19.35 -20.71
CA ARG A 48 1.42 18.00 -21.15
C ARG A 48 2.49 17.04 -20.60
N VAL A 49 2.05 15.86 -20.20
CA VAL A 49 2.90 14.80 -19.63
C VAL A 49 2.70 13.46 -20.33
N ASP A 50 1.92 13.45 -21.40
CA ASP A 50 1.52 12.28 -22.18
C ASP A 50 1.61 12.59 -23.68
N ASP A 51 1.79 11.53 -24.49
CA ASP A 51 1.87 11.61 -25.95
C ASP A 51 1.41 10.30 -26.60
N TYR A 52 1.25 10.31 -27.91
CA TYR A 52 0.87 9.13 -28.67
C TYR A 52 1.97 8.07 -28.66
N PRO A 53 1.61 6.78 -28.52
CA PRO A 53 2.60 5.71 -28.57
C PRO A 53 3.14 5.51 -29.97
N TYR A 54 4.41 5.15 -30.07
CA TYR A 54 4.94 4.61 -31.33
C TYR A 54 4.21 3.33 -31.72
N GLY A 55 4.10 3.05 -33.01
CA GLY A 55 3.39 1.88 -33.53
C GLY A 55 1.89 2.09 -33.76
N GLY A 56 1.34 3.28 -33.47
CA GLY A 56 -0.03 3.64 -33.84
C GLY A 56 -1.15 3.05 -32.99
N SER A 57 -0.84 2.50 -31.80
CA SER A 57 -1.85 2.02 -30.87
C SER A 57 -2.74 3.15 -30.34
N ALA A 58 -4.01 2.83 -30.05
CA ALA A 58 -4.95 3.81 -29.50
C ALA A 58 -4.60 4.18 -28.06
N GLY A 59 -4.84 5.46 -27.70
CA GLY A 59 -4.61 5.99 -26.36
C GLY A 59 -3.31 6.77 -26.25
N MET A 60 -3.01 7.26 -25.04
CA MET A 60 -1.83 8.07 -24.73
C MET A 60 -0.92 7.28 -23.79
N VAL A 61 0.34 7.67 -23.72
CA VAL A 61 1.37 7.08 -22.82
C VAL A 61 2.06 8.23 -22.08
N MET A 62 2.31 8.08 -20.81
CA MET A 62 3.04 9.07 -20.02
C MET A 62 4.48 9.18 -20.51
N GLN A 63 4.93 10.41 -20.73
CA GLN A 63 6.23 10.72 -21.32
C GLN A 63 7.39 10.42 -20.36
N CYS A 64 8.51 10.00 -20.90
CA CYS A 64 9.73 9.73 -20.16
C CYS A 64 10.29 10.99 -19.48
N GLU A 65 10.39 12.12 -20.20
CA GLU A 65 11.08 13.32 -19.72
C GLU A 65 10.54 13.90 -18.40
N PRO A 66 9.22 14.16 -18.22
CA PRO A 66 8.73 14.71 -16.96
C PRO A 66 8.92 13.74 -15.78
N ILE A 67 8.79 12.43 -16.02
CA ILE A 67 9.01 11.41 -14.99
C ILE A 67 10.47 11.37 -14.57
N ASP A 68 11.39 11.34 -15.53
CA ASP A 68 12.84 11.36 -15.26
C ASP A 68 13.25 12.61 -14.48
N ARG A 69 12.77 13.78 -14.88
CA ARG A 69 13.04 15.04 -14.17
C ARG A 69 12.56 15.01 -12.73
N CYS A 70 11.35 14.49 -12.50
CA CYS A 70 10.81 14.40 -11.15
C CYS A 70 11.63 13.45 -10.28
N ILE A 71 11.88 12.23 -10.75
CA ILE A 71 12.65 11.22 -10.01
C ILE A 71 14.09 11.72 -9.77
N THR A 72 14.73 12.32 -10.77
CA THR A 72 16.08 12.87 -10.65
C THR A 72 16.13 14.00 -9.61
N ALA A 73 15.16 14.90 -9.60
CA ALA A 73 15.08 15.96 -8.60
C ALA A 73 14.93 15.40 -7.18
N LEU A 74 14.07 14.39 -6.99
CA LEU A 74 13.90 13.75 -5.70
C LEU A 74 15.17 13.03 -5.24
N LYS A 75 15.81 12.26 -6.14
CA LYS A 75 17.08 11.57 -5.84
C LYS A 75 18.26 12.54 -5.59
N ALA A 76 18.20 13.77 -6.05
CA ALA A 76 19.20 14.78 -5.73
C ALA A 76 19.08 15.28 -4.26
N GLU A 77 17.91 15.15 -3.64
CA GLU A 77 17.68 15.57 -2.26
C GLU A 77 18.04 14.49 -1.24
N ARG A 78 17.82 13.20 -1.60
CA ARG A 78 18.03 12.06 -0.70
C ARG A 78 18.17 10.73 -1.45
N GLU A 79 18.64 9.71 -0.73
CA GLU A 79 18.59 8.33 -1.21
C GLU A 79 17.21 7.72 -0.99
N TYR A 80 16.76 6.88 -1.92
CA TYR A 80 15.51 6.14 -1.86
C TYR A 80 15.80 4.64 -1.91
N ASP A 81 15.09 3.88 -1.08
CA ASP A 81 15.20 2.43 -1.04
C ASP A 81 14.58 1.81 -2.29
N ASP A 82 13.41 2.34 -2.70
CA ASP A 82 12.72 1.90 -3.91
C ASP A 82 12.10 3.06 -4.70
N VAL A 83 12.05 2.86 -6.02
CA VAL A 83 11.22 3.62 -6.96
C VAL A 83 10.20 2.66 -7.53
N ILE A 84 8.98 2.77 -7.02
CA ILE A 84 7.89 1.84 -7.28
C ILE A 84 6.99 2.40 -8.39
N TYR A 85 6.74 1.61 -9.41
CA TYR A 85 5.69 1.87 -10.37
C TYR A 85 4.46 1.01 -10.04
N VAL A 86 3.30 1.64 -9.81
CA VAL A 86 2.06 0.91 -9.59
C VAL A 86 1.38 0.58 -10.91
N SER A 87 1.26 -0.71 -11.19
CA SER A 87 0.81 -1.25 -12.47
C SER A 87 0.06 -2.57 -12.26
N PRO A 88 -0.99 -2.88 -13.04
CA PRO A 88 -1.71 -4.15 -12.91
C PRO A 88 -0.87 -5.38 -13.28
N ASP A 89 0.21 -5.20 -14.04
CA ASP A 89 1.14 -6.27 -14.45
C ASP A 89 2.38 -6.42 -13.56
N GLY A 90 2.43 -5.69 -12.43
CA GLY A 90 3.49 -5.82 -11.43
C GLY A 90 3.34 -7.02 -10.49
N GLU A 91 4.32 -7.18 -9.60
CA GLU A 91 4.28 -8.15 -8.50
C GLU A 91 3.06 -7.89 -7.60
N THR A 92 2.31 -8.93 -7.26
CA THR A 92 1.11 -8.76 -6.41
C THR A 92 1.48 -8.37 -4.99
N PHE A 93 1.03 -7.21 -4.56
CA PHE A 93 1.25 -6.67 -3.21
C PHE A 93 0.60 -7.55 -2.14
N ASN A 94 1.35 -7.85 -1.10
CA ASN A 94 0.91 -8.63 0.05
C ASN A 94 1.55 -8.12 1.36
N GLN A 95 1.20 -8.73 2.49
CA GLN A 95 1.71 -8.31 3.80
C GLN A 95 3.23 -8.45 3.92
N LYS A 96 3.83 -9.47 3.32
CA LYS A 96 5.28 -9.68 3.33
C LYS A 96 6.01 -8.51 2.64
N ILE A 97 5.52 -8.08 1.49
CA ILE A 97 6.06 -6.92 0.78
C ILE A 97 5.88 -5.63 1.60
N ALA A 98 4.72 -5.46 2.25
CA ALA A 98 4.49 -4.32 3.13
C ALA A 98 5.48 -4.31 4.32
N ASN A 99 5.74 -5.47 4.93
CA ASN A 99 6.72 -5.61 6.00
C ASN A 99 8.14 -5.24 5.53
N GLU A 100 8.57 -5.74 4.37
CA GLU A 100 9.86 -5.40 3.78
C GLU A 100 10.01 -3.89 3.57
N MET A 101 9.02 -3.26 2.93
CA MET A 101 9.03 -1.82 2.67
C MET A 101 9.00 -0.97 3.94
N SER A 102 8.33 -1.44 4.99
CA SER A 102 8.24 -0.72 6.27
C SER A 102 9.57 -0.62 7.01
N MET A 103 10.53 -1.49 6.69
CA MET A 103 11.90 -1.46 7.24
C MET A 103 12.79 -0.44 6.53
N GLY A 104 12.38 0.04 5.35
CA GLY A 104 13.07 1.10 4.61
C GLY A 104 12.79 2.49 5.18
N GLY A 105 13.49 3.49 4.62
CA GLY A 105 13.38 4.90 5.04
C GLY A 105 12.57 5.76 4.08
N ASN A 106 12.83 5.61 2.78
CA ASN A 106 12.32 6.51 1.74
C ASN A 106 11.85 5.74 0.51
N LEU A 107 10.63 6.01 0.05
CA LEU A 107 10.03 5.40 -1.14
C LEU A 107 9.57 6.47 -2.12
N ILE A 108 9.75 6.22 -3.42
CA ILE A 108 9.05 6.94 -4.48
C ILE A 108 7.97 6.00 -5.03
N ILE A 109 6.73 6.49 -5.17
CA ILE A 109 5.64 5.75 -5.81
C ILE A 109 5.17 6.56 -7.03
N LEU A 110 5.33 5.98 -8.23
CA LEU A 110 4.86 6.56 -9.48
C LEU A 110 3.47 6.00 -9.83
N CYS A 111 2.49 6.89 -9.89
CA CYS A 111 1.13 6.58 -10.33
C CYS A 111 1.05 6.64 -11.86
N GLY A 112 0.71 5.51 -12.48
CA GLY A 112 0.45 5.43 -13.91
C GLY A 112 -0.94 5.93 -14.28
N HIS A 113 -1.04 6.48 -15.49
CA HIS A 113 -2.29 6.88 -16.12
C HIS A 113 -2.31 6.45 -17.60
N TYR A 114 -3.45 6.63 -18.26
CA TYR A 114 -3.64 6.33 -19.69
C TYR A 114 -3.38 4.85 -20.02
N LYS A 115 -2.49 4.58 -21.01
CA LYS A 115 -2.06 3.22 -21.38
C LYS A 115 -0.83 2.74 -20.58
N GLY A 116 -0.38 3.54 -19.64
CA GLY A 116 0.82 3.30 -18.85
C GLY A 116 1.89 4.37 -19.07
N ILE A 117 3.11 4.04 -18.75
CA ILE A 117 4.28 4.91 -18.86
C ILE A 117 5.20 4.43 -19.96
N ASP A 118 6.06 5.33 -20.48
CA ASP A 118 7.10 4.98 -21.45
C ASP A 118 8.00 3.85 -20.91
N GLN A 119 8.25 2.84 -21.74
CA GLN A 119 9.02 1.65 -21.33
C GLN A 119 10.43 1.99 -20.83
N ARG A 120 11.05 3.03 -21.36
CA ARG A 120 12.38 3.49 -20.91
C ARG A 120 12.40 3.91 -19.45
N VAL A 121 11.29 4.42 -18.92
CA VAL A 121 11.13 4.71 -17.48
C VAL A 121 11.15 3.42 -16.68
N ARG A 122 10.39 2.40 -17.12
CA ARG A 122 10.36 1.08 -16.47
C ARG A 122 11.75 0.45 -16.46
N ASP A 123 12.45 0.50 -17.59
CA ASP A 123 13.75 -0.17 -17.77
C ASP A 123 14.91 0.50 -16.99
N HIS A 124 14.82 1.83 -16.74
CA HIS A 124 15.98 2.59 -16.24
C HIS A 124 15.77 3.30 -14.90
N LEU A 125 14.54 3.60 -14.52
CA LEU A 125 14.25 4.42 -13.34
C LEU A 125 13.49 3.67 -12.25
N ILE A 126 12.70 2.65 -12.61
CA ILE A 126 11.90 1.86 -11.70
C ILE A 126 12.75 0.73 -11.11
N THR A 127 12.67 0.54 -9.80
CA THR A 127 13.31 -0.59 -9.11
C THR A 127 12.33 -1.72 -8.85
N ARG A 128 11.04 -1.39 -8.73
CA ARG A 128 10.00 -2.38 -8.40
C ARG A 128 8.67 -2.01 -9.05
N GLU A 129 7.98 -2.99 -9.62
CA GLU A 129 6.63 -2.83 -10.15
C GLU A 129 5.65 -3.59 -9.30
N ILE A 130 4.57 -2.91 -8.84
CA ILE A 130 3.62 -3.49 -7.88
C ILE A 130 2.20 -3.37 -8.38
N SER A 131 1.49 -4.51 -8.30
CA SER A 131 0.05 -4.62 -8.52
C SER A 131 -0.69 -4.77 -7.20
N VAL A 132 -1.83 -4.11 -7.03
CA VAL A 132 -2.74 -4.32 -5.89
C VAL A 132 -3.81 -5.36 -6.16
N GLY A 133 -3.73 -6.10 -7.27
CA GLY A 133 -4.62 -7.18 -7.65
C GLY A 133 -4.88 -7.27 -9.15
N ASP A 134 -5.47 -8.37 -9.60
CA ASP A 134 -5.74 -8.68 -11.01
C ASP A 134 -6.97 -7.92 -11.54
N TYR A 135 -6.91 -6.60 -11.50
CA TYR A 135 -7.92 -5.70 -12.05
C TYR A 135 -7.30 -4.37 -12.49
N VAL A 136 -7.98 -3.65 -13.38
CA VAL A 136 -7.51 -2.39 -13.92
C VAL A 136 -8.27 -1.21 -13.28
N LEU A 137 -7.53 -0.24 -12.77
CA LEU A 137 -8.04 1.03 -12.26
C LEU A 137 -7.89 2.14 -13.31
N THR A 138 -8.53 3.27 -13.08
CA THR A 138 -8.43 4.45 -13.96
C THR A 138 -7.09 5.19 -13.85
N GLY A 139 -6.37 4.97 -12.73
CA GLY A 139 -5.06 5.56 -12.44
C GLY A 139 -4.42 4.88 -11.24
N GLY A 140 -3.16 5.18 -10.96
CA GLY A 140 -2.36 4.55 -9.91
C GLY A 140 -2.58 5.10 -8.51
N GLU A 141 -3.36 6.18 -8.33
CA GLU A 141 -3.49 6.89 -7.05
C GLU A 141 -4.04 6.01 -5.94
N LEU A 142 -5.11 5.24 -6.22
CA LEU A 142 -5.69 4.33 -5.21
C LEU A 142 -4.72 3.22 -4.83
N ALA A 143 -3.96 2.69 -5.80
CA ALA A 143 -2.93 1.69 -5.52
C ALA A 143 -1.81 2.29 -4.64
N ALA A 144 -1.36 3.51 -4.94
CA ALA A 144 -0.39 4.23 -4.12
C ALA A 144 -0.91 4.48 -2.70
N ALA A 145 -2.19 4.82 -2.55
CA ALA A 145 -2.84 4.98 -1.25
C ALA A 145 -2.87 3.67 -0.44
N ILE A 146 -3.25 2.54 -1.06
CA ILE A 146 -3.28 1.21 -0.43
C ILE A 146 -1.89 0.82 0.06
N ILE A 147 -0.86 0.94 -0.79
CA ILE A 147 0.52 0.60 -0.45
C ILE A 147 1.01 1.49 0.70
N SER A 148 0.80 2.81 0.60
CA SER A 148 1.22 3.76 1.64
C SER A 148 0.58 3.48 2.99
N ASP A 149 -0.72 3.19 3.04
CA ASP A 149 -1.42 2.85 4.28
C ASP A 149 -0.88 1.56 4.88
N ALA A 150 -0.76 0.50 4.08
CA ALA A 150 -0.27 -0.79 4.52
C ALA A 150 1.18 -0.74 5.06
N VAL A 151 2.02 0.11 4.47
CA VAL A 151 3.43 0.28 4.88
C VAL A 151 3.53 1.18 6.11
N ILE A 152 2.89 2.36 6.10
CA ILE A 152 3.01 3.35 7.18
C ILE A 152 2.46 2.81 8.51
N ARG A 153 1.37 2.01 8.47
CA ARG A 153 0.79 1.43 9.69
C ARG A 153 1.74 0.50 10.43
N LEU A 154 2.76 -0.03 9.75
CA LEU A 154 3.78 -0.93 10.32
C LEU A 154 4.96 -0.15 10.94
N VAL A 155 5.07 1.14 10.68
CA VAL A 155 6.12 1.98 11.28
C VAL A 155 5.90 2.05 12.80
N PRO A 156 6.93 1.75 13.65
CA PRO A 156 6.79 1.76 15.10
C PRO A 156 6.18 3.06 15.65
N GLY A 157 5.19 2.93 16.52
CA GLY A 157 4.49 4.07 17.15
C GLY A 157 3.35 4.69 16.32
N VAL A 158 3.11 4.25 15.08
CA VAL A 158 1.96 4.69 14.26
C VAL A 158 0.67 4.11 14.82
N ILE A 159 0.62 2.80 15.03
CA ILE A 159 -0.47 2.13 15.76
C ILE A 159 -0.12 2.13 17.25
N SER A 160 -1.08 2.50 18.10
CA SER A 160 -0.87 2.69 19.53
C SER A 160 -0.60 1.39 20.29
N ASP A 161 -1.05 0.25 19.77
CA ASP A 161 -0.85 -1.08 20.32
C ASP A 161 -0.04 -1.91 19.30
N GLU A 162 1.25 -2.04 19.56
CA GLU A 162 2.18 -2.80 18.71
C GLU A 162 1.80 -4.29 18.63
N GLN A 163 1.21 -4.85 19.71
CA GLN A 163 0.72 -6.23 19.70
C GLN A 163 -0.46 -6.41 18.73
N SER A 164 -1.27 -5.36 18.54
CA SER A 164 -2.36 -5.38 17.57
C SER A 164 -1.86 -5.53 16.14
N ALA A 165 -0.78 -4.84 15.77
CA ALA A 165 -0.18 -4.96 14.44
C ALA A 165 0.44 -6.33 14.18
N LEU A 166 1.02 -6.96 15.23
CA LEU A 166 1.63 -8.28 15.14
C LEU A 166 0.60 -9.43 15.13
N SER A 167 -0.62 -9.18 15.61
CA SER A 167 -1.72 -10.16 15.63
C SER A 167 -2.70 -10.02 14.44
N ASP A 168 -2.44 -9.12 13.51
CA ASP A 168 -3.25 -8.95 12.31
C ASP A 168 -3.13 -10.15 11.35
N CYS A 169 -4.12 -10.29 10.45
CA CYS A 169 -4.09 -11.28 9.38
C CYS A 169 -2.78 -11.24 8.60
N PHE A 170 -2.31 -12.39 8.13
CA PHE A 170 -1.16 -12.58 7.24
C PHE A 170 0.21 -12.32 7.87
N GLN A 171 0.32 -12.07 9.19
CA GLN A 171 1.64 -11.98 9.83
C GLN A 171 2.31 -13.35 9.96
N ASP A 172 1.51 -14.39 10.24
CA ASP A 172 1.97 -15.79 10.34
C ASP A 172 1.33 -16.67 9.24
N ASP A 173 1.06 -16.07 8.06
CA ASP A 173 0.41 -16.73 6.91
C ASP A 173 -0.96 -17.35 7.22
N ILE A 174 -1.64 -16.90 8.27
CA ILE A 174 -2.99 -17.32 8.64
C ILE A 174 -3.95 -16.14 8.77
N LEU A 175 -5.25 -16.43 8.70
CA LEU A 175 -6.29 -15.45 8.97
C LEU A 175 -6.51 -15.27 10.47
N SER A 176 -6.96 -14.10 10.90
CA SER A 176 -7.30 -13.85 12.30
C SER A 176 -8.50 -14.67 12.77
N ALA A 177 -8.50 -15.02 14.05
CA ALA A 177 -9.64 -15.63 14.73
C ALA A 177 -10.88 -14.70 14.70
N PRO A 178 -12.10 -15.25 14.93
CA PRO A 178 -13.30 -14.43 15.10
C PRO A 178 -13.18 -13.53 16.34
N ILE A 179 -13.58 -12.26 16.19
CA ILE A 179 -13.54 -11.26 17.25
C ILE A 179 -14.96 -10.94 17.71
N TYR A 180 -15.15 -10.80 19.00
CA TYR A 180 -16.44 -10.48 19.62
C TYR A 180 -16.32 -9.23 20.48
N THR A 181 -17.34 -8.36 20.45
CA THR A 181 -17.42 -7.18 21.30
C THR A 181 -18.18 -7.50 22.60
N ARG A 182 -18.25 -6.52 23.51
CA ARG A 182 -19.07 -6.59 24.74
C ARG A 182 -20.54 -6.77 24.37
N GLN A 183 -21.29 -7.39 25.18
CA GLN A 183 -22.59 -8.05 25.15
C GLN A 183 -22.39 -9.52 24.77
N SER A 184 -22.34 -10.36 25.82
CA SER A 184 -22.15 -11.80 25.65
C SER A 184 -23.31 -12.50 24.93
N ASP A 185 -24.48 -11.86 24.88
CA ASP A 185 -25.66 -12.31 24.12
C ASP A 185 -26.30 -11.12 23.43
N TYR A 186 -26.39 -11.16 22.09
CA TYR A 186 -27.12 -10.22 21.28
C TYR A 186 -28.19 -10.95 20.46
N LYS A 187 -29.47 -10.83 20.85
CA LYS A 187 -30.61 -11.49 20.20
C LYS A 187 -30.46 -13.01 20.08
N GLY A 188 -29.85 -13.66 21.07
CA GLY A 188 -29.60 -15.09 21.04
C GLY A 188 -28.28 -15.48 20.35
N TRP A 189 -27.53 -14.55 19.77
CA TRP A 189 -26.20 -14.78 19.21
C TRP A 189 -25.18 -14.61 20.33
N LYS A 190 -24.64 -15.73 20.78
CA LYS A 190 -23.77 -15.77 21.98
C LYS A 190 -22.29 -15.69 21.62
N VAL A 191 -21.54 -15.01 22.45
CA VAL A 191 -20.09 -15.10 22.50
C VAL A 191 -19.70 -16.51 23.00
N PRO A 192 -18.72 -17.19 22.42
CA PRO A 192 -18.24 -18.48 22.88
C PRO A 192 -17.81 -18.42 24.37
N ASP A 193 -18.26 -19.39 25.18
CA ASP A 193 -18.01 -19.42 26.63
C ASP A 193 -16.52 -19.41 26.99
N ILE A 194 -15.68 -19.97 26.12
CA ILE A 194 -14.23 -19.98 26.30
C ILE A 194 -13.64 -18.57 26.41
N LEU A 195 -14.15 -17.62 25.63
CA LEU A 195 -13.72 -16.22 25.64
C LEU A 195 -14.14 -15.49 26.93
N LEU A 196 -15.14 -16.01 27.64
CA LEU A 196 -15.64 -15.49 28.91
C LEU A 196 -14.95 -16.14 30.12
N SER A 197 -14.12 -17.17 29.91
CA SER A 197 -13.54 -17.99 30.98
C SER A 197 -12.41 -17.32 31.76
N GLY A 198 -11.78 -16.27 31.20
CA GLY A 198 -10.58 -15.66 31.81
C GLY A 198 -9.32 -16.55 31.76
N ASN A 199 -9.37 -17.73 31.13
CA ASN A 199 -8.23 -18.62 30.98
C ASN A 199 -7.45 -18.31 29.68
N GLU A 200 -6.47 -17.41 29.78
CA GLU A 200 -5.69 -16.93 28.65
C GLU A 200 -5.07 -18.04 27.79
N ALA A 201 -4.57 -19.12 28.41
CA ALA A 201 -3.95 -20.21 27.66
C ALA A 201 -4.97 -20.94 26.78
N LYS A 202 -6.18 -21.20 27.31
CA LYS A 202 -7.25 -21.84 26.56
C LYS A 202 -7.85 -20.90 25.52
N ILE A 203 -7.91 -19.60 25.82
CA ILE A 203 -8.37 -18.58 24.85
C ILE A 203 -7.41 -18.53 23.66
N ARG A 204 -6.08 -18.41 23.88
CA ARG A 204 -5.08 -18.43 22.80
C ARG A 204 -5.14 -19.70 21.94
N GLN A 205 -5.32 -20.86 22.57
CA GLN A 205 -5.46 -22.12 21.83
C GLN A 205 -6.72 -22.10 20.94
N TRP A 206 -7.84 -21.65 21.50
CA TRP A 206 -9.09 -21.53 20.75
C TRP A 206 -8.98 -20.54 19.58
N GLU A 207 -8.34 -19.39 19.81
CA GLU A 207 -8.08 -18.39 18.76
C GLU A 207 -7.24 -18.97 17.63
N PHE A 208 -6.18 -19.70 17.95
CA PHE A 208 -5.35 -20.37 16.96
C PHE A 208 -6.14 -21.43 16.16
N ASP A 209 -6.91 -22.27 16.84
CA ASP A 209 -7.72 -23.30 16.19
C ASP A 209 -8.76 -22.68 15.24
N GLN A 210 -9.41 -21.59 15.67
CA GLN A 210 -10.38 -20.86 14.82
C GLN A 210 -9.70 -20.15 13.65
N ALA A 211 -8.54 -19.54 13.85
CA ALA A 211 -7.73 -18.93 12.80
C ALA A 211 -7.37 -19.97 11.73
N MET A 212 -6.86 -21.12 12.16
CA MET A 212 -6.48 -22.23 11.28
C MET A 212 -7.66 -22.81 10.51
N GLU A 213 -8.81 -23.01 11.17
CA GLU A 213 -10.03 -23.49 10.52
C GLU A 213 -10.53 -22.51 9.45
N ARG A 214 -10.52 -21.20 9.77
CA ARG A 214 -10.89 -20.15 8.81
C ARG A 214 -9.93 -20.12 7.62
N THR A 215 -8.63 -20.24 7.86
CA THR A 215 -7.61 -20.22 6.82
C THR A 215 -7.80 -21.39 5.88
N LYS A 216 -7.94 -22.61 6.39
CA LYS A 216 -8.23 -23.81 5.59
C LYS A 216 -9.46 -23.68 4.71
N ARG A 217 -10.50 -22.98 5.20
CA ARG A 217 -11.76 -22.82 4.47
C ARG A 217 -11.73 -21.69 3.44
N LEU A 218 -11.13 -20.55 3.77
CA LEU A 218 -11.25 -19.30 3.00
C LEU A 218 -10.00 -19.00 2.15
N ARG A 219 -8.84 -19.39 2.64
CA ARG A 219 -7.54 -19.11 2.04
C ARG A 219 -6.61 -20.33 2.20
N PRO A 220 -6.97 -21.50 1.66
CA PRO A 220 -6.12 -22.69 1.74
C PRO A 220 -4.75 -22.48 1.09
N ASP A 221 -4.66 -21.59 0.11
CA ASP A 221 -3.44 -21.18 -0.56
C ASP A 221 -2.35 -20.64 0.40
N LEU A 222 -2.72 -20.08 1.55
CA LEU A 222 -1.77 -19.59 2.55
C LEU A 222 -1.07 -20.74 3.33
N LEU A 223 -1.57 -21.97 3.22
CA LEU A 223 -1.04 -23.15 3.93
C LEU A 223 -0.28 -24.11 2.98
N GLU A 224 -0.26 -23.78 1.69
CA GLU A 224 0.50 -24.50 0.67
C GLU A 224 1.88 -23.85 0.58
N GLU A 225 2.96 -24.62 0.88
CA GLU A 225 4.35 -24.21 0.72
C GLU A 225 4.79 -24.14 -0.75
#